data_6f2995a4d75981224cc770f0de3ed25f
#
_entry.id   6f2995a4d75981224cc770f0de3ed25f
#
_cell.length_a   1.000
_cell.length_b   1.000
_cell.length_c   1.000
_cell.angle_alpha   90.00
_cell.angle_beta   90.00
_cell.angle_gamma   90.00
#
_symmetry.space_group_name_H-M   'P 1'
#
loop_
_entity.id
_entity.type
_entity.pdbx_description
1 polymer ?
#
loop_
_entity_poly.entity_id
_entity_poly.type
_entity_poly.pdbx_seq_one_letter_code
_entity_poly.pdbx_strand_id
1 'polypeptide(L)'
;QAYRTGQGKVYVRGKTSIEEMKSGKEAIIITEIPFMVNKARMLERIAELVKDKKLEGIGEIRDESDKDGMRVVIELKKGEVPEVVLNNLIKHSQLEQVFGINTVVLVDGKPQICNLQQLLNIFLEHRKDVITNRSLYELRQAKERGHIVEGLIVAIANIDEVIDIIKKSDNSKVAADSLCERNWSASTIKPLLDKVADPDICKPEGLEDGFGLNGKEYKLSLVQAKAILELRLSRLTALETDKLNEEYEELVKQIKALQEILNNKSRLVEVVKEELVEIKENFGDERRTEIIERRLTIDDADLIPEEERVFTISNNGFVKTQQLAEYRSQRRGGVGKTASALREEDFIKQVLVLNTHVQVLCFTTKGKVHWLEIYKLPVMSRTAKGRPISNVLPLDEDEKVTSFLPVDEYKDGHYIIMATKNGVVKKTALTAFQKKYAPGLRAINLDEGDKLIGTIITDGNNEVCLASQSGKAIRFLESDVRAMGRSTRGVRGMNIAKNDKVISMIKVIPEAKLLTLSENGYGKRTNISEFSGQKRGGKGVIALNTSTRNGKMVAAEQVLDGDEVMLIGNKGTMIRTKVDQISVIGRNTQGVKVVSTREAEMLVDAVGFKESLDEE
;
A
#
# COMPACT_ATOMS: atom_id res chain seq x y z
N GLN A 1 12.50 -5.00 8.34
CA GLN A 1 12.68 -4.84 9.79
C GLN A 1 12.86 -6.20 10.47
N ALA A 2 11.98 -7.17 10.29
CA ALA A 2 12.04 -8.49 10.93
C ALA A 2 13.38 -9.21 10.76
N TYR A 3 13.92 -9.24 9.55
CA TYR A 3 15.22 -9.84 9.27
C TYR A 3 16.43 -9.14 9.94
N ARG A 4 16.30 -7.84 10.23
CA ARG A 4 17.36 -7.08 10.91
C ARG A 4 17.32 -7.19 12.43
N THR A 5 16.13 -7.35 13.01
CA THR A 5 15.92 -7.24 14.46
C THR A 5 15.43 -8.53 15.09
N GLY A 6 15.03 -9.53 14.31
CA GLY A 6 14.34 -10.72 14.80
C GLY A 6 12.87 -10.48 15.14
N GLN A 7 12.35 -9.25 15.00
CA GLN A 7 10.97 -8.92 15.31
C GLN A 7 10.36 -8.03 14.23
N GLY A 8 9.08 -8.29 13.88
CA GLY A 8 8.38 -7.52 12.87
C GLY A 8 6.94 -7.95 12.69
N LYS A 9 6.24 -7.27 11.79
CA LYS A 9 4.87 -7.61 11.40
C LYS A 9 4.82 -7.76 9.89
N VAL A 10 4.13 -8.78 9.41
CA VAL A 10 3.77 -8.97 8.01
C VAL A 10 2.25 -9.12 7.91
N TYR A 11 1.69 -8.63 6.82
CA TYR A 11 0.28 -8.80 6.51
C TYR A 11 0.18 -9.98 5.54
N VAL A 12 -0.64 -10.95 5.88
CA VAL A 12 -0.86 -12.16 5.08
C VAL A 12 -2.30 -12.13 4.59
N ARG A 13 -2.48 -12.15 3.27
CA ARG A 13 -3.79 -12.19 2.61
C ARG A 13 -4.08 -13.56 2.04
N GLY A 14 -5.36 -13.91 2.02
CA GLY A 14 -5.86 -15.01 1.23
C GLY A 14 -5.74 -14.71 -0.27
N LYS A 15 -5.61 -15.76 -1.07
CA LYS A 15 -5.60 -15.64 -2.54
C LYS A 15 -7.03 -15.59 -3.05
N THR A 16 -7.31 -14.55 -3.82
CA THR A 16 -8.65 -14.29 -4.36
C THR A 16 -8.60 -14.03 -5.85
N SER A 17 -9.67 -14.39 -6.56
CA SER A 17 -9.92 -14.04 -7.95
C SER A 17 -11.37 -13.60 -8.13
N ILE A 18 -11.65 -12.84 -9.18
CA ILE A 18 -13.00 -12.44 -9.55
C ILE A 18 -13.40 -13.27 -10.77
N GLU A 19 -14.56 -13.90 -10.71
CA GLU A 19 -15.11 -14.72 -11.80
C GLU A 19 -16.51 -14.24 -12.17
N GLU A 20 -16.81 -14.18 -13.46
CA GLU A 20 -18.17 -13.94 -13.96
C GLU A 20 -18.95 -15.24 -13.97
N MET A 21 -20.11 -15.26 -13.32
CA MET A 21 -21.00 -16.40 -13.22
C MET A 21 -21.87 -16.50 -14.46
N LYS A 22 -22.34 -17.73 -14.77
CA LYS A 22 -23.30 -17.97 -15.87
C LYS A 22 -24.59 -17.13 -15.80
N SER A 23 -24.91 -16.60 -14.62
CA SER A 23 -26.03 -15.70 -14.37
C SER A 23 -25.76 -14.25 -14.76
N GLY A 24 -24.56 -13.91 -15.24
CA GLY A 24 -24.13 -12.53 -15.49
C GLY A 24 -23.89 -11.72 -14.21
N LYS A 25 -23.74 -12.39 -13.06
CA LYS A 25 -23.28 -11.82 -11.80
C LYS A 25 -21.81 -12.10 -11.63
N GLU A 26 -21.12 -11.27 -10.89
CA GLU A 26 -19.73 -11.50 -10.51
C GLU A 26 -19.64 -12.18 -9.14
N ALA A 27 -18.59 -12.96 -8.94
CA ALA A 27 -18.31 -13.63 -7.67
C ALA A 27 -16.83 -13.48 -7.31
N ILE A 28 -16.56 -13.32 -6.03
CA ILE A 28 -15.22 -13.37 -5.46
C ILE A 28 -14.95 -14.81 -5.04
N ILE A 29 -13.91 -15.40 -5.61
CA ILE A 29 -13.47 -16.76 -5.32
C ILE A 29 -12.25 -16.69 -4.40
N ILE A 30 -12.29 -17.41 -3.28
CA ILE A 30 -11.17 -17.54 -2.36
C ILE A 30 -10.60 -18.96 -2.51
N THR A 31 -9.35 -19.04 -2.97
CA THR A 31 -8.64 -20.31 -3.18
C THR A 31 -7.64 -20.63 -2.09
N GLU A 32 -7.14 -19.62 -1.38
CA GLU A 32 -6.25 -19.78 -0.24
C GLU A 32 -6.61 -18.78 0.87
N ILE A 33 -6.47 -19.19 2.13
CA ILE A 33 -6.69 -18.35 3.30
C ILE A 33 -5.38 -18.13 4.05
N PRO A 34 -5.25 -17.05 4.86
CA PRO A 34 -4.05 -16.80 5.63
C PRO A 34 -3.71 -17.93 6.59
N PHE A 35 -2.44 -18.10 6.89
CA PHE A 35 -1.94 -19.09 7.85
C PHE A 35 -2.65 -18.97 9.21
N MET A 36 -3.02 -20.12 9.79
CA MET A 36 -3.76 -20.25 11.05
C MET A 36 -5.22 -19.72 11.05
N VAL A 37 -5.76 -19.32 9.90
CA VAL A 37 -7.18 -18.98 9.79
C VAL A 37 -8.02 -20.24 9.64
N ASN A 38 -9.07 -20.35 10.45
CA ASN A 38 -10.05 -21.41 10.30
C ASN A 38 -11.11 -20.99 9.27
N LYS A 39 -11.25 -21.76 8.17
CA LYS A 39 -12.18 -21.48 7.07
C LYS A 39 -13.62 -21.31 7.56
N ALA A 40 -14.14 -22.25 8.34
CA ALA A 40 -15.52 -22.22 8.79
C ALA A 40 -15.82 -20.97 9.63
N ARG A 41 -14.95 -20.65 10.61
CA ARG A 41 -15.08 -19.42 11.42
C ARG A 41 -15.00 -18.15 10.60
N MET A 42 -14.14 -18.12 9.58
CA MET A 42 -14.04 -16.96 8.69
C MET A 42 -15.36 -16.77 7.93
N LEU A 43 -15.95 -17.84 7.39
CA LEU A 43 -17.23 -17.78 6.65
C LEU A 43 -18.39 -17.38 7.56
N GLU A 44 -18.48 -17.97 8.76
CA GLU A 44 -19.47 -17.57 9.79
C GLU A 44 -19.36 -16.08 10.10
N ARG A 45 -18.14 -15.59 10.29
CA ARG A 45 -17.90 -14.17 10.58
C ARG A 45 -18.30 -13.26 9.42
N ILE A 46 -18.02 -13.65 8.18
CA ILE A 46 -18.46 -12.90 6.98
C ILE A 46 -19.99 -12.86 6.94
N ALA A 47 -20.66 -13.99 7.15
CA ALA A 47 -22.12 -14.06 7.17
C ALA A 47 -22.74 -13.17 8.26
N GLU A 48 -22.16 -13.12 9.46
CA GLU A 48 -22.57 -12.19 10.53
C GLU A 48 -22.44 -10.73 10.10
N LEU A 49 -21.31 -10.35 9.49
CA LEU A 49 -21.06 -8.99 9.03
C LEU A 49 -22.05 -8.57 7.93
N VAL A 50 -22.44 -9.48 7.05
CA VAL A 50 -23.49 -9.25 6.05
C VAL A 50 -24.86 -9.05 6.72
N LYS A 51 -25.22 -9.89 7.69
CA LYS A 51 -26.46 -9.77 8.47
C LYS A 51 -26.53 -8.45 9.23
N ASP A 52 -25.41 -8.02 9.82
CA ASP A 52 -25.27 -6.74 10.54
C ASP A 52 -25.18 -5.52 9.64
N LYS A 53 -25.25 -5.70 8.31
CA LYS A 53 -25.11 -4.63 7.29
C LYS A 53 -23.77 -3.87 7.38
N LYS A 54 -22.73 -4.53 7.85
CA LYS A 54 -21.37 -3.99 7.85
C LYS A 54 -20.61 -4.34 6.57
N LEU A 55 -21.01 -5.42 5.92
CA LEU A 55 -20.59 -5.81 4.57
C LEU A 55 -21.83 -5.79 3.68
N GLU A 56 -21.88 -4.87 2.74
CA GLU A 56 -22.93 -4.76 1.73
C GLU A 56 -22.44 -5.34 0.40
N GLY A 57 -23.34 -5.56 -0.55
CA GLY A 57 -22.99 -6.05 -1.88
C GLY A 57 -22.91 -7.57 -2.03
N ILE A 58 -22.94 -8.34 -0.94
CA ILE A 58 -22.88 -9.81 -0.96
C ILE A 58 -24.30 -10.38 -1.09
N GLY A 59 -24.50 -11.27 -2.05
CA GLY A 59 -25.75 -11.99 -2.30
C GLY A 59 -25.80 -13.34 -1.61
N GLU A 60 -24.77 -14.17 -1.82
CA GLU A 60 -24.69 -15.54 -1.29
C GLU A 60 -23.25 -15.92 -0.98
N ILE A 61 -23.04 -16.81 -0.01
CA ILE A 61 -21.75 -17.35 0.37
C ILE A 61 -21.86 -18.87 0.31
N ARG A 62 -20.98 -19.54 -0.46
CA ARG A 62 -20.93 -20.99 -0.59
C ARG A 62 -19.52 -21.52 -0.39
N ASP A 63 -19.41 -22.66 0.23
CA ASP A 63 -18.15 -23.42 0.33
C ASP A 63 -18.23 -24.59 -0.69
N GLU A 64 -17.48 -24.46 -1.76
CA GLU A 64 -17.38 -25.45 -2.85
C GLU A 64 -16.05 -26.20 -2.80
N SER A 65 -15.36 -26.16 -1.65
CA SER A 65 -14.07 -26.86 -1.49
C SER A 65 -14.26 -28.38 -1.57
N ASP A 66 -13.34 -29.01 -2.30
CA ASP A 66 -13.32 -30.46 -2.51
C ASP A 66 -11.91 -31.04 -2.34
N LYS A 67 -11.69 -32.29 -2.83
CA LYS A 67 -10.39 -32.97 -2.78
C LYS A 67 -9.30 -32.29 -3.64
N ASP A 68 -9.69 -31.49 -4.63
CA ASP A 68 -8.78 -30.81 -5.55
C ASP A 68 -8.30 -29.47 -4.98
N GLY A 69 -9.00 -28.94 -3.95
CA GLY A 69 -8.56 -27.73 -3.28
C GLY A 69 -9.66 -26.93 -2.58
N MET A 70 -9.23 -25.80 -2.05
CA MET A 70 -10.13 -24.84 -1.42
C MET A 70 -10.80 -23.97 -2.49
N ARG A 71 -12.12 -23.86 -2.41
CA ARG A 71 -12.90 -22.96 -3.25
C ARG A 71 -14.08 -22.41 -2.46
N VAL A 72 -13.98 -21.17 -2.03
CA VAL A 72 -15.09 -20.45 -1.40
C VAL A 72 -15.60 -19.42 -2.40
N VAL A 73 -16.90 -19.44 -2.66
CA VAL A 73 -17.58 -18.57 -3.61
C VAL A 73 -18.43 -17.55 -2.87
N ILE A 74 -18.16 -16.28 -3.10
CA ILE A 74 -18.95 -15.16 -2.57
C ILE A 74 -19.61 -14.46 -3.76
N GLU A 75 -20.90 -14.76 -4.01
CA GLU A 75 -21.66 -14.11 -5.08
C GLU A 75 -22.02 -12.67 -4.72
N LEU A 76 -21.84 -11.77 -5.67
CA LEU A 76 -22.19 -10.37 -5.51
C LEU A 76 -23.63 -10.08 -5.98
N LYS A 77 -24.23 -9.04 -5.43
CA LYS A 77 -25.49 -8.51 -5.93
C LYS A 77 -25.26 -7.84 -7.28
N LYS A 78 -26.31 -7.78 -8.10
CA LYS A 78 -26.22 -7.17 -9.43
C LYS A 78 -25.88 -5.68 -9.34
N GLY A 79 -24.81 -5.26 -10.03
CA GLY A 79 -24.37 -3.86 -10.11
C GLY A 79 -23.39 -3.43 -9.02
N GLU A 80 -22.91 -4.35 -8.19
CA GLU A 80 -21.84 -4.09 -7.22
C GLU A 80 -20.47 -4.15 -7.91
N VAL A 81 -19.51 -3.39 -7.39
CA VAL A 81 -18.13 -3.37 -7.87
C VAL A 81 -17.30 -4.39 -7.06
N PRO A 82 -16.78 -5.47 -7.69
CA PRO A 82 -16.12 -6.56 -6.97
C PRO A 82 -14.93 -6.12 -6.13
N GLU A 83 -14.12 -5.18 -6.64
CA GLU A 83 -12.93 -4.67 -5.95
C GLU A 83 -13.29 -3.95 -4.65
N VAL A 84 -14.39 -3.20 -4.64
CA VAL A 84 -14.88 -2.51 -3.44
C VAL A 84 -15.34 -3.50 -2.39
N VAL A 85 -16.09 -4.53 -2.80
CA VAL A 85 -16.54 -5.58 -1.89
C VAL A 85 -15.35 -6.39 -1.36
N LEU A 86 -14.37 -6.70 -2.22
CA LEU A 86 -13.13 -7.39 -1.82
C LEU A 86 -12.34 -6.57 -0.80
N ASN A 87 -12.17 -5.28 -1.01
CA ASN A 87 -11.49 -4.40 -0.06
C ASN A 87 -12.22 -4.35 1.29
N ASN A 88 -13.54 -4.32 1.28
CA ASN A 88 -14.35 -4.41 2.49
C ASN A 88 -14.20 -5.77 3.21
N LEU A 89 -14.16 -6.87 2.46
CA LEU A 89 -13.87 -8.20 2.99
C LEU A 89 -12.49 -8.26 3.66
N ILE A 90 -11.46 -7.74 3.00
CA ILE A 90 -10.09 -7.68 3.52
C ILE A 90 -10.04 -6.86 4.82
N LYS A 91 -10.73 -5.72 4.87
CA LYS A 91 -10.73 -4.82 6.04
C LYS A 91 -11.49 -5.37 7.25
N HIS A 92 -12.59 -6.09 7.02
CA HIS A 92 -13.53 -6.46 8.09
C HIS A 92 -13.54 -7.93 8.44
N SER A 93 -12.86 -8.81 7.67
CA SER A 93 -12.80 -10.25 7.92
C SER A 93 -11.37 -10.74 8.18
N GLN A 94 -11.24 -12.06 8.37
CA GLN A 94 -9.93 -12.71 8.53
C GLN A 94 -9.25 -13.05 7.19
N LEU A 95 -9.72 -12.48 6.08
CA LEU A 95 -9.10 -12.66 4.76
C LEU A 95 -7.72 -11.98 4.68
N GLU A 96 -7.45 -11.00 5.53
CA GLU A 96 -6.13 -10.49 5.82
C GLU A 96 -5.86 -10.57 7.31
N GLN A 97 -4.67 -11.06 7.68
CA GLN A 97 -4.23 -11.11 9.06
C GLN A 97 -2.82 -10.57 9.23
N VAL A 98 -2.58 -9.98 10.39
CA VAL A 98 -1.24 -9.56 10.80
C VAL A 98 -0.54 -10.73 11.46
N PHE A 99 0.56 -11.19 10.86
CA PHE A 99 1.44 -12.17 11.47
C PHE A 99 2.63 -11.46 12.14
N GLY A 100 2.75 -11.65 13.46
CA GLY A 100 3.87 -11.14 14.24
C GLY A 100 5.07 -12.06 14.13
N ILE A 101 6.13 -11.62 13.45
CA ILE A 101 7.41 -12.34 13.42
C ILE A 101 8.13 -12.09 14.74
N ASN A 102 8.51 -13.19 15.42
CA ASN A 102 9.33 -13.16 16.62
C ASN A 102 10.26 -14.39 16.61
N THR A 103 11.48 -14.20 16.15
CA THR A 103 12.46 -15.29 15.97
C THR A 103 13.19 -15.57 17.27
N VAL A 104 12.52 -16.27 18.19
CA VAL A 104 13.12 -16.80 19.42
C VAL A 104 13.62 -18.20 19.14
N VAL A 105 14.89 -18.44 19.38
CA VAL A 105 15.56 -19.75 19.24
C VAL A 105 16.32 -20.11 20.50
N LEU A 106 16.54 -21.42 20.72
CA LEU A 106 17.39 -21.90 21.79
C LEU A 106 18.84 -21.98 21.28
N VAL A 107 19.71 -21.21 21.91
CA VAL A 107 21.15 -21.25 21.67
C VAL A 107 21.80 -21.72 22.98
N ASP A 108 22.49 -22.85 22.95
CA ASP A 108 23.11 -23.47 24.14
C ASP A 108 22.12 -23.64 25.32
N GLY A 109 20.86 -24.00 24.98
CA GLY A 109 19.82 -24.21 25.98
C GLY A 109 19.17 -22.93 26.52
N LYS A 110 19.55 -21.72 26.03
CA LYS A 110 19.00 -20.43 26.44
C LYS A 110 18.16 -19.80 25.33
N PRO A 111 16.94 -19.28 25.61
CA PRO A 111 16.13 -18.59 24.63
C PRO A 111 16.76 -17.24 24.28
N GLN A 112 16.93 -16.99 22.98
CA GLN A 112 17.51 -15.75 22.45
C GLN A 112 16.71 -15.27 21.23
N ILE A 113 16.47 -13.97 21.15
CA ILE A 113 15.91 -13.35 19.92
C ILE A 113 17.07 -13.14 18.95
N CYS A 114 16.97 -13.72 17.75
CA CYS A 114 17.99 -13.67 16.74
C CYS A 114 17.50 -12.99 15.47
N ASN A 115 18.33 -12.20 14.84
CA ASN A 115 18.10 -11.72 13.48
C ASN A 115 18.47 -12.83 12.46
N LEU A 116 18.14 -12.61 11.17
CA LEU A 116 18.37 -13.61 10.14
C LEU A 116 19.85 -14.04 10.03
N GLN A 117 20.78 -13.08 10.09
CA GLN A 117 22.21 -13.37 10.01
C GLN A 117 22.69 -14.23 11.21
N GLN A 118 22.22 -13.89 12.41
CA GLN A 118 22.53 -14.69 13.61
C GLN A 118 21.98 -16.11 13.50
N LEU A 119 20.73 -16.27 13.02
CA LEU A 119 20.11 -17.59 12.80
C LEU A 119 20.93 -18.45 11.84
N LEU A 120 21.36 -17.87 10.70
CA LEU A 120 22.15 -18.58 9.72
C LEU A 120 23.52 -18.98 10.29
N ASN A 121 24.18 -18.10 11.04
CA ASN A 121 25.45 -18.40 11.68
C ASN A 121 25.31 -19.52 12.72
N ILE A 122 24.29 -19.45 13.58
CA ILE A 122 24.02 -20.51 14.60
C ILE A 122 23.77 -21.85 13.90
N PHE A 123 22.97 -21.85 12.82
CA PHE A 123 22.72 -23.06 12.04
C PHE A 123 24.01 -23.64 11.44
N LEU A 124 24.87 -22.80 10.85
CA LEU A 124 26.14 -23.25 10.27
C LEU A 124 27.10 -23.82 11.31
N GLU A 125 27.23 -23.17 12.48
CA GLU A 125 28.03 -23.71 13.56
C GLU A 125 27.49 -25.05 14.05
N HIS A 126 26.20 -25.17 14.28
CA HIS A 126 25.58 -26.44 14.65
C HIS A 126 25.81 -27.54 13.59
N ARG A 127 25.72 -27.21 12.29
CA ARG A 127 26.04 -28.19 11.23
C ARG A 127 27.49 -28.66 11.28
N LYS A 128 28.45 -27.75 11.53
CA LYS A 128 29.85 -28.11 11.69
C LYS A 128 30.05 -29.07 12.88
N ASP A 129 29.40 -28.78 14.01
CA ASP A 129 29.48 -29.65 15.20
C ASP A 129 28.88 -31.04 14.92
N VAL A 130 27.74 -31.10 14.24
CA VAL A 130 27.11 -32.36 13.87
C VAL A 130 27.99 -33.19 12.94
N ILE A 131 28.58 -32.57 11.89
CA ILE A 131 29.46 -33.26 10.96
C ILE A 131 30.74 -33.69 11.67
N THR A 132 31.30 -32.86 12.54
CA THR A 132 32.48 -33.21 13.34
C THR A 132 32.20 -34.43 14.22
N ASN A 133 31.09 -34.42 14.98
CA ASN A 133 30.74 -35.56 15.85
C ASN A 133 30.42 -36.82 15.05
N ARG A 134 29.75 -36.71 13.91
CA ARG A 134 29.53 -37.83 13.00
C ARG A 134 30.85 -38.40 12.46
N SER A 135 31.72 -37.51 11.98
CA SER A 135 33.02 -37.93 11.46
C SER A 135 33.91 -38.59 12.51
N LEU A 136 33.87 -38.12 13.77
CA LEU A 136 34.56 -38.77 14.89
C LEU A 136 34.00 -40.16 15.16
N TYR A 137 32.69 -40.31 15.14
CA TYR A 137 32.03 -41.62 15.33
C TYR A 137 32.37 -42.59 14.20
N GLU A 138 32.24 -42.15 12.96
CA GLU A 138 32.55 -42.95 11.77
C GLU A 138 34.05 -43.33 11.73
N LEU A 139 34.94 -42.40 12.10
CA LEU A 139 36.38 -42.66 12.20
C LEU A 139 36.68 -43.76 13.20
N ARG A 140 36.04 -43.72 14.37
CA ARG A 140 36.22 -44.76 15.40
C ARG A 140 35.75 -46.11 14.89
N GLN A 141 34.58 -46.17 14.28
CA GLN A 141 34.03 -47.41 13.70
C GLN A 141 34.93 -47.94 12.56
N ALA A 142 35.41 -47.08 11.68
CA ALA A 142 36.28 -47.47 10.59
C ALA A 142 37.66 -48.00 11.10
N LYS A 143 38.23 -47.36 12.15
CA LYS A 143 39.46 -47.84 12.78
C LYS A 143 39.27 -49.17 13.47
N GLU A 144 38.23 -49.35 14.25
CA GLU A 144 37.89 -50.61 14.92
C GLU A 144 37.72 -51.75 13.91
N ARG A 145 36.99 -51.49 12.80
CA ARG A 145 36.79 -52.47 11.75
C ARG A 145 38.11 -52.76 10.98
N GLY A 146 38.86 -51.70 10.63
CA GLY A 146 40.16 -51.82 9.97
C GLY A 146 41.14 -52.66 10.78
N HIS A 147 41.20 -52.44 12.09
CA HIS A 147 42.03 -53.21 13.01
C HIS A 147 41.66 -54.70 13.00
N ILE A 148 40.34 -55.02 13.02
CA ILE A 148 39.89 -56.42 12.92
C ILE A 148 40.29 -57.03 11.57
N VAL A 149 40.09 -56.31 10.46
CA VAL A 149 40.46 -56.81 9.10
C VAL A 149 41.94 -57.05 8.96
N GLU A 150 42.82 -56.19 9.53
CA GLU A 150 44.27 -56.40 9.61
C GLU A 150 44.60 -57.73 10.28
N GLY A 151 44.02 -58.00 11.47
CA GLY A 151 44.21 -59.25 12.16
C GLY A 151 43.75 -60.47 11.38
N LEU A 152 42.65 -60.36 10.66
CA LEU A 152 42.14 -61.44 9.80
C LEU A 152 43.08 -61.70 8.62
N ILE A 153 43.63 -60.68 7.98
CA ILE A 153 44.60 -60.84 6.87
C ILE A 153 45.89 -61.52 7.39
N VAL A 154 46.38 -61.11 8.55
CA VAL A 154 47.55 -61.73 9.18
C VAL A 154 47.28 -63.19 9.53
N ALA A 155 46.10 -63.52 10.07
CA ALA A 155 45.73 -64.87 10.44
C ALA A 155 45.60 -65.79 9.21
N ILE A 156 45.01 -65.31 8.12
CA ILE A 156 44.87 -66.08 6.86
C ILE A 156 46.23 -66.35 6.23
N ALA A 157 47.11 -65.37 6.25
CA ALA A 157 48.52 -65.54 5.76
C ALA A 157 49.29 -66.57 6.53
N ASN A 158 48.95 -66.81 7.80
CA ASN A 158 49.65 -67.77 8.69
C ASN A 158 48.64 -68.86 9.15
N ILE A 159 47.74 -69.28 8.28
CA ILE A 159 46.60 -70.08 8.64
C ILE A 159 46.90 -71.43 9.24
N ASP A 160 47.93 -72.11 8.74
CA ASP A 160 48.29 -73.41 9.24
C ASP A 160 48.73 -73.38 10.72
N GLU A 161 49.46 -72.34 11.08
CA GLU A 161 49.92 -72.13 12.43
C GLU A 161 48.80 -71.70 13.38
N VAL A 162 47.86 -70.88 12.88
CA VAL A 162 46.61 -70.45 13.58
C VAL A 162 45.73 -71.68 13.91
N ILE A 163 45.54 -72.56 12.93
CA ILE A 163 44.79 -73.80 13.11
C ILE A 163 45.46 -74.74 14.12
N ASP A 164 46.75 -74.83 14.06
CA ASP A 164 47.54 -75.66 15.02
C ASP A 164 47.39 -75.17 16.46
N ILE A 165 47.41 -73.86 16.69
CA ILE A 165 47.19 -73.24 18.03
C ILE A 165 45.77 -73.53 18.49
N ILE A 166 44.80 -73.34 17.67
CA ILE A 166 43.37 -73.57 18.01
C ILE A 166 43.15 -75.03 18.39
N LYS A 167 43.69 -75.99 17.64
CA LYS A 167 43.59 -77.43 17.91
C LYS A 167 44.27 -77.88 19.21
N LYS A 168 45.31 -77.24 19.63
CA LYS A 168 46.08 -77.53 20.81
C LYS A 168 45.56 -76.88 22.08
N SER A 169 44.67 -75.93 21.96
CA SER A 169 44.10 -75.16 23.08
C SER A 169 42.90 -75.87 23.69
N ASP A 170 42.82 -75.88 25.01
CA ASP A 170 41.74 -76.51 25.76
C ASP A 170 40.37 -75.76 25.68
N ASN A 171 40.41 -74.48 25.41
CA ASN A 171 39.21 -73.66 25.26
C ASN A 171 39.51 -72.37 24.44
N SER A 172 38.47 -71.66 24.03
CA SER A 172 38.55 -70.46 23.24
C SER A 172 39.31 -69.32 23.90
N LYS A 173 39.31 -69.20 25.22
CA LYS A 173 40.06 -68.17 25.92
C LYS A 173 41.57 -68.43 25.86
N VAL A 174 42.03 -69.68 26.14
CA VAL A 174 43.43 -70.08 26.05
C VAL A 174 43.88 -69.93 24.58
N ALA A 175 43.10 -70.27 23.63
CA ALA A 175 43.43 -70.07 22.21
C ALA A 175 43.62 -68.56 21.90
N ALA A 176 42.75 -67.66 22.37
CA ALA A 176 42.88 -66.24 22.17
C ALA A 176 44.13 -65.67 22.79
N ASP A 177 44.41 -66.06 24.05
CA ASP A 177 45.65 -65.61 24.75
C ASP A 177 46.91 -66.07 24.03
N SER A 178 46.96 -67.35 23.58
CA SER A 178 48.06 -67.88 22.79
C SER A 178 48.31 -67.21 21.44
N LEU A 179 47.22 -66.80 20.77
CA LEU A 179 47.26 -66.01 19.54
C LEU A 179 47.87 -64.60 19.78
N CYS A 180 47.57 -64.00 20.93
CA CYS A 180 48.05 -62.65 21.29
C CYS A 180 49.48 -62.66 21.77
N GLU A 181 50.00 -63.76 22.43
CA GLU A 181 51.34 -63.86 22.91
C GLU A 181 52.38 -64.05 21.80
N ARG A 182 51.94 -64.59 20.67
CA ARG A 182 52.81 -64.90 19.54
C ARG A 182 53.03 -63.69 18.63
N ASN A 183 54.28 -63.60 18.08
CA ASN A 183 54.59 -62.68 17.00
C ASN A 183 54.37 -63.39 15.66
N TRP A 184 53.49 -62.73 14.77
CA TRP A 184 53.09 -63.29 13.48
C TRP A 184 53.93 -62.69 12.36
N SER A 185 54.17 -63.44 11.28
CA SER A 185 54.80 -62.90 10.09
C SER A 185 53.85 -61.84 9.42
N ALA A 186 54.39 -60.64 9.25
CA ALA A 186 53.65 -59.57 8.61
C ALA A 186 53.83 -59.50 7.07
N SER A 187 54.34 -60.57 6.45
CA SER A 187 54.73 -60.58 5.02
C SER A 187 53.59 -60.18 4.06
N THR A 188 52.35 -60.49 4.38
CA THR A 188 51.19 -60.19 3.55
C THR A 188 50.59 -58.84 3.85
N ILE A 189 50.53 -58.44 5.12
CA ILE A 189 49.92 -57.13 5.52
C ILE A 189 50.90 -55.97 5.32
N LYS A 190 52.23 -56.20 5.43
CA LYS A 190 53.20 -55.14 5.29
C LYS A 190 53.18 -54.39 3.97
N PRO A 191 53.00 -55.04 2.77
CA PRO A 191 52.88 -54.31 1.53
C PRO A 191 51.62 -53.45 1.44
N LEU A 192 50.54 -53.79 2.19
CA LEU A 192 49.33 -53.01 2.28
C LEU A 192 49.54 -51.81 3.21
N LEU A 193 50.18 -52.00 4.37
CA LEU A 193 50.52 -50.93 5.32
C LEU A 193 51.55 -49.95 4.75
N ASP A 194 52.59 -50.45 4.02
CA ASP A 194 53.57 -49.60 3.36
C ASP A 194 52.99 -48.65 2.31
N LYS A 195 51.86 -49.01 1.67
CA LYS A 195 51.11 -48.13 0.76
C LYS A 195 50.44 -46.97 1.48
N VAL A 196 50.28 -47.06 2.78
CA VAL A 196 49.42 -46.12 3.55
C VAL A 196 50.23 -45.02 4.21
N ALA A 197 51.55 -45.07 4.26
CA ALA A 197 52.46 -44.13 4.90
C ALA A 197 52.35 -44.05 6.44
N ASP A 198 51.24 -44.50 7.04
CA ASP A 198 51.00 -44.55 8.49
C ASP A 198 50.59 -45.97 8.88
N PRO A 199 51.51 -46.76 9.47
CA PRO A 199 51.21 -48.15 9.88
C PRO A 199 50.14 -48.26 10.98
N ASP A 200 49.91 -47.21 11.74
CA ASP A 200 48.98 -47.17 12.86
C ASP A 200 47.59 -46.57 12.44
N ILE A 201 47.38 -46.39 11.16
CA ILE A 201 46.15 -45.71 10.65
C ILE A 201 44.87 -46.35 11.15
N CYS A 202 44.82 -47.68 11.26
CA CYS A 202 43.69 -48.45 11.75
C CYS A 202 43.75 -48.74 13.26
N LYS A 203 44.72 -48.18 13.99
CA LYS A 203 44.86 -48.41 15.45
C LYS A 203 43.68 -47.74 16.18
N PRO A 204 42.87 -48.52 16.93
CA PRO A 204 41.79 -47.96 17.75
C PRO A 204 42.35 -47.10 18.88
N GLU A 205 41.56 -46.09 19.30
CA GLU A 205 41.87 -45.27 20.48
C GLU A 205 41.88 -46.16 21.76
N GLY A 206 42.94 -46.08 22.53
CA GLY A 206 43.07 -46.84 23.80
C GLY A 206 43.67 -48.25 23.64
N LEU A 207 44.11 -48.68 22.45
CA LEU A 207 44.89 -49.90 22.28
C LEU A 207 46.29 -49.68 22.88
N GLU A 208 46.69 -50.60 23.77
CA GLU A 208 48.01 -50.55 24.44
C GLU A 208 49.15 -50.61 23.41
N ASP A 209 50.29 -49.98 23.76
CA ASP A 209 51.50 -50.03 22.94
C ASP A 209 52.08 -51.45 22.85
N GLY A 210 52.54 -51.83 21.66
CA GLY A 210 53.08 -53.13 21.39
C GLY A 210 52.18 -54.09 20.58
N PHE A 211 50.90 -53.76 20.37
CA PHE A 211 50.01 -54.45 19.43
C PHE A 211 50.12 -53.81 18.03
N GLY A 212 49.85 -54.60 16.98
CA GLY A 212 49.95 -54.16 15.59
C GLY A 212 51.29 -54.48 14.95
N LEU A 213 51.73 -53.72 13.95
CA LEU A 213 52.99 -53.98 13.21
C LEU A 213 54.21 -53.50 14.00
N ASN A 214 55.10 -54.45 14.32
CA ASN A 214 56.37 -54.18 14.93
C ASN A 214 57.54 -54.65 13.99
N GLY A 215 57.95 -53.73 13.09
CA GLY A 215 58.98 -54.02 12.10
C GLY A 215 58.57 -55.03 11.03
N LYS A 216 58.96 -56.34 11.21
CA LYS A 216 58.60 -57.44 10.31
C LYS A 216 57.53 -58.38 10.91
N GLU A 217 57.21 -58.15 12.17
CA GLU A 217 56.27 -58.98 12.92
C GLU A 217 55.04 -58.21 13.27
N TYR A 218 53.93 -58.91 13.42
CA TYR A 218 52.61 -58.36 13.81
C TYR A 218 52.18 -59.02 15.11
N LYS A 219 51.78 -58.23 16.10
CA LYS A 219 51.22 -58.70 17.35
C LYS A 219 49.74 -58.52 17.43
N LEU A 220 48.99 -59.61 17.52
CA LEU A 220 47.53 -59.60 17.54
C LEU A 220 46.95 -59.08 18.87
N SER A 221 45.93 -58.24 18.82
CA SER A 221 45.15 -57.82 19.99
C SER A 221 44.12 -58.89 20.36
N LEU A 222 43.58 -58.82 21.58
CA LEU A 222 42.53 -59.73 22.06
C LEU A 222 41.25 -59.63 21.19
N VAL A 223 40.93 -58.41 20.68
CA VAL A 223 39.78 -58.19 19.78
C VAL A 223 39.99 -58.91 18.46
N GLN A 224 41.18 -58.81 17.88
CA GLN A 224 41.56 -59.53 16.67
C GLN A 224 41.56 -61.06 16.86
N ALA A 225 42.12 -61.51 17.98
CA ALA A 225 42.15 -62.95 18.28
C ALA A 225 40.73 -63.54 18.43
N LYS A 226 39.82 -62.86 19.09
CA LYS A 226 38.42 -63.27 19.15
C LYS A 226 37.75 -63.30 17.77
N ALA A 227 37.98 -62.29 16.90
CA ALA A 227 37.44 -62.26 15.54
C ALA A 227 38.00 -63.41 14.67
N ILE A 228 39.26 -63.77 14.89
CA ILE A 228 39.88 -64.92 14.22
C ILE A 228 39.22 -66.24 14.66
N LEU A 229 38.93 -66.42 15.92
CA LEU A 229 38.27 -67.62 16.44
C LEU A 229 36.80 -67.76 15.97
N GLU A 230 36.17 -66.67 15.64
CA GLU A 230 34.82 -66.64 15.03
C GLU A 230 34.78 -66.83 13.52
N LEU A 231 35.99 -66.95 12.88
CA LEU A 231 36.10 -67.14 11.45
C LEU A 231 35.53 -68.52 10.99
N ARG A 232 34.61 -68.50 10.03
CA ARG A 232 34.12 -69.73 9.40
C ARG A 232 35.12 -70.26 8.38
N LEU A 233 35.29 -71.57 8.37
CA LEU A 233 36.20 -72.24 7.43
C LEU A 233 35.93 -71.90 5.94
N SER A 234 34.66 -71.57 5.61
CA SER A 234 34.28 -71.13 4.25
C SER A 234 34.87 -69.80 3.83
N ARG A 235 35.40 -68.99 4.77
CA ARG A 235 36.05 -67.70 4.48
C ARG A 235 37.56 -67.77 4.30
N LEU A 236 38.11 -68.98 4.27
CA LEU A 236 39.55 -69.23 4.06
C LEU A 236 39.93 -69.41 2.58
N THR A 237 39.04 -69.13 1.65
CA THR A 237 39.29 -69.25 0.21
C THR A 237 40.05 -68.03 -0.32
N ALA A 238 40.85 -68.21 -1.39
CA ALA A 238 41.60 -67.11 -2.03
C ALA A 238 40.71 -65.92 -2.40
N LEU A 239 39.49 -66.18 -2.85
CA LEU A 239 38.51 -65.17 -3.24
C LEU A 239 38.05 -64.30 -2.05
N GLU A 240 37.98 -64.88 -0.83
CA GLU A 240 37.61 -64.11 0.39
C GLU A 240 38.82 -63.33 0.91
N THR A 241 40.05 -63.77 0.69
CA THR A 241 41.28 -63.00 1.00
C THR A 241 41.33 -61.73 0.15
N ASP A 242 41.02 -61.81 -1.13
CA ASP A 242 40.99 -60.64 -2.03
C ASP A 242 39.90 -59.64 -1.57
N LYS A 243 38.74 -60.09 -1.13
CA LYS A 243 37.69 -59.24 -0.60
C LYS A 243 38.10 -58.53 0.71
N LEU A 244 38.84 -59.21 1.59
CA LEU A 244 39.35 -58.56 2.84
C LEU A 244 40.40 -57.50 2.50
N ASN A 245 41.23 -57.73 1.49
CA ASN A 245 42.18 -56.72 1.03
C ASN A 245 41.48 -55.49 0.41
N GLU A 246 40.46 -55.71 -0.41
CA GLU A 246 39.63 -54.62 -0.94
C GLU A 246 38.92 -53.86 0.16
N GLU A 247 38.30 -54.56 1.14
CA GLU A 247 37.65 -53.94 2.30
C GLU A 247 38.65 -53.09 3.11
N TYR A 248 39.85 -53.60 3.31
CA TYR A 248 40.92 -52.87 4.00
C TYR A 248 41.29 -51.58 3.26
N GLU A 249 41.55 -51.67 1.95
CA GLU A 249 41.90 -50.49 1.14
C GLU A 249 40.77 -49.43 1.15
N GLU A 250 39.52 -49.85 1.17
CA GLU A 250 38.39 -48.96 1.23
C GLU A 250 38.24 -48.28 2.61
N LEU A 251 38.43 -49.04 3.71
CA LEU A 251 38.45 -48.51 5.07
C LEU A 251 39.60 -47.49 5.26
N VAL A 252 40.78 -47.76 4.72
CA VAL A 252 41.89 -46.82 4.76
C VAL A 252 41.58 -45.52 4.02
N LYS A 253 40.95 -45.59 2.86
CA LYS A 253 40.49 -44.40 2.13
C LYS A 253 39.46 -43.60 2.95
N GLN A 254 38.51 -44.29 3.56
CA GLN A 254 37.51 -43.70 4.42
C GLN A 254 38.12 -43.01 5.63
N ILE A 255 39.05 -43.68 6.33
CA ILE A 255 39.76 -43.14 7.49
C ILE A 255 40.53 -41.86 7.11
N LYS A 256 41.26 -41.86 6.00
CA LYS A 256 41.99 -40.69 5.51
C LYS A 256 41.04 -39.52 5.21
N ALA A 257 39.92 -39.78 4.53
CA ALA A 257 38.92 -38.75 4.23
C ALA A 257 38.30 -38.15 5.49
N LEU A 258 38.00 -39.00 6.50
CA LEU A 258 37.43 -38.55 7.78
C LEU A 258 38.48 -37.76 8.60
N GLN A 259 39.75 -38.18 8.59
CA GLN A 259 40.85 -37.43 9.21
C GLN A 259 41.05 -36.06 8.55
N GLU A 260 40.95 -35.98 7.22
CA GLU A 260 41.03 -34.71 6.49
C GLU A 260 39.91 -33.75 6.90
N ILE A 261 38.64 -34.23 7.02
CA ILE A 261 37.52 -33.44 7.49
C ILE A 261 37.74 -32.90 8.90
N LEU A 262 38.30 -33.73 9.81
CA LEU A 262 38.53 -33.37 11.21
C LEU A 262 39.70 -32.40 11.39
N ASN A 263 40.77 -32.54 10.59
CA ASN A 263 42.00 -31.76 10.72
C ASN A 263 41.98 -30.47 9.87
N ASN A 264 41.14 -30.37 8.86
CA ASN A 264 41.09 -29.25 7.92
C ASN A 264 39.74 -28.53 7.96
N LYS A 265 39.71 -27.34 8.60
CA LYS A 265 38.51 -26.51 8.69
C LYS A 265 37.89 -26.16 7.32
N SER A 266 38.73 -25.99 6.29
CA SER A 266 38.21 -25.67 4.94
C SER A 266 37.46 -26.87 4.36
N ARG A 267 37.98 -28.10 4.55
CA ARG A 267 37.32 -29.32 4.10
C ARG A 267 35.97 -29.55 4.82
N LEU A 268 35.96 -29.30 6.14
CA LEU A 268 34.72 -29.36 6.93
C LEU A 268 33.63 -28.42 6.36
N VAL A 269 33.99 -27.17 6.04
CA VAL A 269 33.06 -26.20 5.44
C VAL A 269 32.60 -26.65 4.05
N GLU A 270 33.47 -27.25 3.27
CA GLU A 270 33.16 -27.77 1.95
C GLU A 270 32.14 -28.92 2.03
N VAL A 271 32.32 -29.87 2.97
CA VAL A 271 31.35 -30.95 3.25
C VAL A 271 29.99 -30.38 3.67
N VAL A 272 29.96 -29.35 4.54
CA VAL A 272 28.70 -28.66 4.90
C VAL A 272 28.01 -28.11 3.65
N LYS A 273 28.78 -27.53 2.73
CA LYS A 273 28.23 -26.96 1.48
C LYS A 273 27.72 -28.05 0.54
N GLU A 274 28.50 -29.14 0.38
CA GLU A 274 28.11 -30.28 -0.47
C GLU A 274 26.76 -30.87 -0.03
N GLU A 275 26.60 -31.13 1.28
CA GLU A 275 25.36 -31.69 1.84
C GLU A 275 24.17 -30.72 1.69
N LEU A 276 24.38 -29.41 1.89
CA LEU A 276 23.32 -28.41 1.71
C LEU A 276 22.90 -28.27 0.24
N VAL A 277 23.83 -28.41 -0.72
CA VAL A 277 23.53 -28.41 -2.15
C VAL A 277 22.71 -29.64 -2.52
N GLU A 278 23.10 -30.82 -2.02
CA GLU A 278 22.34 -32.06 -2.23
C GLU A 278 20.90 -31.97 -1.72
N ILE A 279 20.73 -31.43 -0.49
CA ILE A 279 19.39 -31.19 0.07
C ILE A 279 18.59 -30.22 -0.81
N LYS A 280 19.23 -29.15 -1.31
CA LYS A 280 18.59 -28.18 -2.19
C LYS A 280 18.14 -28.82 -3.51
N GLU A 281 18.98 -29.69 -4.10
CA GLU A 281 18.65 -30.36 -5.38
C GLU A 281 17.52 -31.38 -5.23
N ASN A 282 17.51 -32.12 -4.11
CA ASN A 282 16.50 -33.18 -3.88
C ASN A 282 15.16 -32.66 -3.34
N PHE A 283 15.16 -31.56 -2.58
CA PHE A 283 13.99 -31.09 -1.83
C PHE A 283 13.66 -29.60 -2.06
N GLY A 284 14.45 -28.90 -2.90
CA GLY A 284 14.20 -27.51 -3.20
C GLY A 284 12.90 -27.31 -3.99
N ASP A 285 12.03 -26.42 -3.54
CA ASP A 285 10.82 -26.00 -4.24
C ASP A 285 10.76 -24.47 -4.34
N GLU A 286 9.91 -23.98 -5.24
CA GLU A 286 9.72 -22.54 -5.39
C GLU A 286 8.78 -21.98 -4.30
N ARG A 287 8.96 -20.69 -4.01
CA ARG A 287 8.07 -20.00 -3.08
C ARG A 287 6.65 -19.96 -3.64
N ARG A 288 5.67 -20.49 -2.91
CA ARG A 288 4.25 -20.43 -3.27
C ARG A 288 3.59 -19.11 -2.88
N THR A 289 4.01 -18.51 -1.75
CA THR A 289 3.48 -17.24 -1.27
C THR A 289 4.12 -16.08 -2.03
N GLU A 290 3.31 -15.29 -2.72
CA GLU A 290 3.75 -14.09 -3.42
C GLU A 290 4.08 -12.96 -2.43
N ILE A 291 5.19 -12.24 -2.68
CA ILE A 291 5.55 -11.04 -1.93
C ILE A 291 5.17 -9.84 -2.78
N ILE A 292 4.18 -9.09 -2.31
CA ILE A 292 3.69 -7.89 -2.99
C ILE A 292 4.06 -6.63 -2.22
N GLU A 293 4.60 -5.62 -2.92
CA GLU A 293 4.78 -4.27 -2.39
C GLU A 293 3.48 -3.49 -2.57
N ARG A 294 2.57 -3.60 -1.62
CA ARG A 294 1.32 -2.84 -1.64
C ARG A 294 1.23 -1.89 -0.45
N ARG A 295 0.52 -0.76 -0.62
CA ARG A 295 0.21 0.15 0.48
C ARG A 295 -0.42 -0.63 1.64
N LEU A 296 0.13 -0.45 2.83
CA LEU A 296 -0.24 -1.17 4.05
C LEU A 296 -1.66 -0.84 4.56
N THR A 297 -2.30 0.18 4.02
CA THR A 297 -3.64 0.63 4.44
C THR A 297 -4.56 0.73 3.24
N ILE A 298 -5.70 0.06 3.33
CA ILE A 298 -6.85 0.33 2.46
C ILE A 298 -7.40 1.67 2.93
N ASP A 299 -7.32 2.70 2.08
CA ASP A 299 -7.92 4.01 2.36
C ASP A 299 -9.45 3.90 2.35
N ASP A 300 -10.14 4.78 3.09
CA ASP A 300 -11.60 4.78 3.10
C ASP A 300 -12.21 5.02 1.69
N ALA A 301 -11.47 5.67 0.80
CA ALA A 301 -11.83 5.80 -0.60
C ALA A 301 -11.91 4.44 -1.33
N ASP A 302 -10.97 3.53 -1.08
CA ASP A 302 -10.93 2.19 -1.71
C ASP A 302 -12.15 1.31 -1.37
N LEU A 303 -12.95 1.73 -0.37
CA LEU A 303 -14.14 1.03 0.11
C LEU A 303 -15.45 1.56 -0.48
N ILE A 304 -15.36 2.59 -1.29
CA ILE A 304 -16.51 3.31 -1.82
C ILE A 304 -16.45 3.28 -3.34
N PRO A 305 -17.55 2.92 -4.02
CA PRO A 305 -17.58 2.91 -5.47
C PRO A 305 -17.39 4.32 -6.04
N GLU A 306 -16.67 4.40 -7.15
CA GLU A 306 -16.60 5.62 -7.95
C GLU A 306 -17.95 5.83 -8.66
N GLU A 307 -18.65 6.86 -8.26
CA GLU A 307 -19.92 7.26 -8.89
C GLU A 307 -20.04 8.77 -8.95
N GLU A 308 -20.76 9.27 -9.93
CA GLU A 308 -21.10 10.69 -10.00
C GLU A 308 -22.22 11.04 -9.03
N ARG A 309 -21.99 12.07 -8.23
CA ARG A 309 -22.96 12.63 -7.29
C ARG A 309 -23.19 14.11 -7.52
N VAL A 310 -24.41 14.54 -7.30
CA VAL A 310 -24.74 15.95 -7.29
C VAL A 310 -24.44 16.51 -5.90
N PHE A 311 -23.42 17.36 -5.81
CA PHE A 311 -23.03 18.09 -4.61
C PHE A 311 -23.71 19.46 -4.61
N THR A 312 -24.50 19.75 -3.60
CA THR A 312 -25.25 21.01 -3.47
C THR A 312 -24.82 21.77 -2.22
N ILE A 313 -24.70 23.07 -2.38
CA ILE A 313 -24.29 23.99 -1.33
C ILE A 313 -25.32 25.12 -1.24
N SER A 314 -25.87 25.34 -0.05
CA SER A 314 -26.78 26.46 0.18
C SER A 314 -26.03 27.73 0.60
N ASN A 315 -26.69 28.89 0.48
CA ASN A 315 -26.14 30.18 0.89
C ASN A 315 -25.79 30.21 2.40
N ASN A 316 -26.59 29.53 3.22
CA ASN A 316 -26.34 29.42 4.66
C ASN A 316 -25.32 28.34 5.03
N GLY A 317 -24.64 27.74 4.04
CA GLY A 317 -23.57 26.77 4.24
C GLY A 317 -24.04 25.37 4.60
N PHE A 318 -25.25 24.96 4.16
CA PHE A 318 -25.67 23.55 4.22
C PHE A 318 -25.16 22.82 2.98
N VAL A 319 -24.61 21.64 3.20
CA VAL A 319 -24.06 20.76 2.14
C VAL A 319 -24.72 19.40 2.16
N LYS A 320 -24.93 18.83 1.00
CA LYS A 320 -25.39 17.44 0.83
C LYS A 320 -24.94 16.88 -0.50
N THR A 321 -24.96 15.57 -0.60
CA THR A 321 -24.81 14.85 -1.88
C THR A 321 -26.08 14.09 -2.22
N GLN A 322 -26.29 13.85 -3.50
CA GLN A 322 -27.47 13.14 -4.05
C GLN A 322 -27.00 12.28 -5.23
N GLN A 323 -27.69 11.19 -5.48
CA GLN A 323 -27.43 10.37 -6.65
C GLN A 323 -27.83 11.11 -7.92
N LEU A 324 -27.01 11.08 -8.96
CA LEU A 324 -27.29 11.73 -10.24
C LEU A 324 -28.60 11.22 -10.86
N ALA A 325 -28.94 9.95 -10.64
CA ALA A 325 -30.19 9.34 -11.12
C ALA A 325 -31.49 10.06 -10.63
N GLU A 326 -31.43 10.72 -9.44
CA GLU A 326 -32.55 11.49 -8.91
C GLU A 326 -32.81 12.80 -9.69
N TYR A 327 -31.82 13.22 -10.50
CA TYR A 327 -31.90 14.43 -11.35
C TYR A 327 -32.18 14.14 -12.83
N ARG A 328 -32.49 12.87 -13.20
CA ARG A 328 -32.82 12.54 -14.60
C ARG A 328 -33.92 13.43 -15.16
N SER A 329 -33.65 13.89 -16.37
CA SER A 329 -34.46 14.85 -17.11
C SER A 329 -35.95 14.46 -17.21
N GLN A 330 -36.84 15.44 -17.02
CA GLN A 330 -38.26 15.31 -17.39
C GLN A 330 -38.40 15.74 -18.86
N ARG A 331 -39.23 15.02 -19.62
CA ARG A 331 -39.60 15.39 -20.99
C ARG A 331 -40.20 16.80 -21.04
N ARG A 332 -40.06 17.51 -22.15
CA ARG A 332 -40.62 18.86 -22.40
C ARG A 332 -42.06 18.95 -21.88
N GLY A 333 -42.36 19.97 -21.05
CA GLY A 333 -43.69 20.22 -20.48
C GLY A 333 -43.86 19.82 -19.00
N GLY A 334 -42.81 19.27 -18.34
CA GLY A 334 -42.85 18.95 -16.91
C GLY A 334 -42.64 20.20 -16.03
N VAL A 335 -43.33 20.27 -14.89
CA VAL A 335 -43.08 21.28 -13.84
C VAL A 335 -41.73 20.97 -13.20
N GLY A 336 -40.78 21.92 -13.22
CA GLY A 336 -39.46 21.79 -12.63
C GLY A 336 -39.52 21.27 -11.18
N LYS A 337 -38.63 20.36 -10.83
CA LYS A 337 -38.60 19.79 -9.49
C LYS A 337 -37.81 20.68 -8.53
N THR A 338 -38.34 20.94 -7.34
CA THR A 338 -37.66 21.71 -6.28
C THR A 338 -36.41 20.99 -5.78
N ALA A 339 -35.24 21.62 -5.82
CA ALA A 339 -33.96 21.00 -5.45
C ALA A 339 -33.76 20.87 -3.94
N SER A 340 -34.52 21.55 -3.11
CA SER A 340 -34.47 21.45 -1.65
C SER A 340 -35.70 22.07 -1.01
N ALA A 341 -36.21 21.53 0.10
CA ALA A 341 -37.16 22.19 1.00
C ALA A 341 -36.37 23.10 1.97
N LEU A 342 -35.83 24.18 1.43
CA LEU A 342 -35.18 25.22 2.24
C LEU A 342 -36.26 26.14 2.83
N ARG A 343 -36.01 26.69 4.03
CA ARG A 343 -36.86 27.75 4.60
C ARG A 343 -36.80 28.96 3.67
N GLU A 344 -37.81 29.82 3.73
CA GLU A 344 -37.99 31.00 2.85
C GLU A 344 -36.76 31.93 2.71
N GLU A 345 -35.72 31.75 3.57
CA GLU A 345 -34.52 32.58 3.64
C GLU A 345 -33.22 31.90 3.17
N ASP A 346 -33.22 30.63 2.68
CA ASP A 346 -32.03 29.94 2.19
C ASP A 346 -32.26 29.43 0.75
N PHE A 347 -31.19 29.40 -0.05
CA PHE A 347 -31.23 28.96 -1.45
C PHE A 347 -29.94 28.18 -1.80
N ILE A 348 -30.00 27.41 -2.87
CA ILE A 348 -28.84 26.70 -3.38
C ILE A 348 -27.91 27.70 -4.09
N LYS A 349 -26.75 27.93 -3.52
CA LYS A 349 -25.72 28.82 -4.06
C LYS A 349 -24.90 28.14 -5.17
N GLN A 350 -24.62 26.85 -5.05
CA GLN A 350 -23.81 26.13 -6.02
C GLN A 350 -24.25 24.67 -6.13
N VAL A 351 -24.25 24.16 -7.36
CA VAL A 351 -24.49 22.76 -7.70
C VAL A 351 -23.30 22.29 -8.52
N LEU A 352 -22.68 21.18 -8.11
CA LEU A 352 -21.56 20.57 -8.82
C LEU A 352 -21.88 19.08 -9.01
N VAL A 353 -21.60 18.56 -10.19
CA VAL A 353 -21.58 17.11 -10.45
C VAL A 353 -20.15 16.66 -10.30
N LEU A 354 -19.89 15.81 -9.33
CA LEU A 354 -18.55 15.39 -8.94
C LEU A 354 -18.50 13.88 -8.70
N ASN A 355 -17.39 13.26 -9.07
CA ASN A 355 -17.10 11.88 -8.68
C ASN A 355 -16.94 11.79 -7.16
N THR A 356 -17.35 10.69 -6.55
CA THR A 356 -17.24 10.42 -5.11
C THR A 356 -15.81 10.58 -4.58
N HIS A 357 -14.80 10.27 -5.39
CA HIS A 357 -13.39 10.35 -5.01
C HIS A 357 -12.74 11.73 -5.21
N VAL A 358 -13.47 12.67 -5.86
CA VAL A 358 -12.99 14.04 -6.04
C VAL A 358 -12.80 14.72 -4.70
N GLN A 359 -11.69 15.41 -4.58
CA GLN A 359 -11.39 16.26 -3.44
C GLN A 359 -11.79 17.70 -3.72
N VAL A 360 -12.54 18.29 -2.81
CA VAL A 360 -12.92 19.71 -2.90
C VAL A 360 -12.12 20.55 -1.93
N LEU A 361 -11.36 21.51 -2.44
CA LEU A 361 -10.67 22.52 -1.63
C LEU A 361 -11.66 23.61 -1.20
N CYS A 362 -11.90 23.72 0.09
CA CYS A 362 -12.82 24.67 0.70
C CYS A 362 -12.02 25.86 1.26
N PHE A 363 -12.06 27.00 0.56
CA PHE A 363 -11.38 28.22 0.99
C PHE A 363 -12.31 29.08 1.86
N THR A 364 -11.76 29.65 2.93
CA THR A 364 -12.53 30.38 3.93
C THR A 364 -12.27 31.89 3.91
N THR A 365 -13.19 32.65 4.48
CA THR A 365 -13.08 34.10 4.66
C THR A 365 -11.82 34.52 5.42
N LYS A 366 -11.28 33.64 6.29
CA LYS A 366 -10.05 33.88 7.07
C LYS A 366 -8.76 33.48 6.31
N GLY A 367 -8.88 33.10 5.01
CA GLY A 367 -7.73 32.74 4.18
C GLY A 367 -7.13 31.37 4.49
N LYS A 368 -7.90 30.47 5.10
CA LYS A 368 -7.55 29.07 5.27
C LYS A 368 -8.14 28.22 4.14
N VAL A 369 -7.58 27.03 3.95
CA VAL A 369 -8.12 25.97 3.09
C VAL A 369 -8.32 24.70 3.89
N HIS A 370 -9.45 24.05 3.69
CA HIS A 370 -9.78 22.72 4.19
C HIS A 370 -10.05 21.79 3.03
N TRP A 371 -9.91 20.49 3.25
CA TRP A 371 -10.15 19.44 2.24
C TRP A 371 -11.45 18.73 2.58
N LEU A 372 -12.36 18.72 1.65
CA LEU A 372 -13.63 18.02 1.73
C LEU A 372 -13.62 16.87 0.72
N GLU A 373 -13.81 15.66 1.21
CA GLU A 373 -13.92 14.46 0.39
C GLU A 373 -15.41 14.16 0.19
N ILE A 374 -15.84 14.08 -1.07
CA ILE A 374 -17.27 13.97 -1.42
C ILE A 374 -17.89 12.71 -0.82
N TYR A 375 -17.17 11.59 -0.78
CA TYR A 375 -17.67 10.35 -0.18
C TYR A 375 -17.96 10.44 1.32
N LYS A 376 -17.38 11.39 2.05
CA LYS A 376 -17.68 11.62 3.48
C LYS A 376 -18.99 12.35 3.74
N LEU A 377 -19.57 12.90 2.70
CA LEU A 377 -20.85 13.57 2.82
C LEU A 377 -22.01 12.57 2.73
N PRO A 378 -23.04 12.72 3.57
CA PRO A 378 -24.19 11.82 3.51
C PRO A 378 -24.96 12.02 2.20
N VAL A 379 -25.38 10.91 1.62
CA VAL A 379 -26.37 10.90 0.54
C VAL A 379 -27.72 11.21 1.17
N MET A 380 -28.38 12.26 0.71
CA MET A 380 -29.65 12.72 1.25
C MET A 380 -30.68 12.91 0.14
N SER A 381 -31.97 12.77 0.48
CA SER A 381 -33.04 13.00 -0.46
C SER A 381 -33.05 14.45 -0.96
N ARG A 382 -33.67 14.68 -2.10
CA ARG A 382 -33.74 15.99 -2.74
C ARG A 382 -34.39 17.06 -1.84
N THR A 383 -35.36 16.70 -1.02
CA THR A 383 -36.07 17.60 -0.11
C THR A 383 -35.34 17.84 1.22
N ALA A 384 -34.33 17.07 1.54
CA ALA A 384 -33.57 17.25 2.79
C ALA A 384 -32.77 18.56 2.79
N LYS A 385 -32.65 19.19 3.96
CA LYS A 385 -31.93 20.46 4.15
C LYS A 385 -30.42 20.35 3.95
N GLY A 386 -29.82 19.20 4.18
CA GLY A 386 -28.38 19.02 4.22
C GLY A 386 -27.77 19.17 5.63
N ARG A 387 -26.45 19.02 5.73
CA ARG A 387 -25.69 19.24 6.96
C ARG A 387 -24.99 20.60 6.93
N PRO A 388 -24.90 21.32 8.06
CA PRO A 388 -24.06 22.50 8.14
C PRO A 388 -22.60 22.16 7.82
N ILE A 389 -21.94 22.97 7.00
CA ILE A 389 -20.54 22.75 6.62
C ILE A 389 -19.61 22.76 7.84
N SER A 390 -19.95 23.49 8.89
CA SER A 390 -19.24 23.53 10.17
C SER A 390 -19.25 22.19 10.91
N ASN A 391 -20.18 21.29 10.62
CA ASN A 391 -20.21 19.94 11.18
C ASN A 391 -19.31 18.96 10.39
N VAL A 392 -18.82 19.39 9.23
CA VAL A 392 -18.01 18.57 8.32
C VAL A 392 -16.55 19.05 8.32
N LEU A 393 -16.35 20.38 8.40
CA LEU A 393 -15.04 21.02 8.43
C LEU A 393 -14.82 21.72 9.78
N PRO A 394 -13.60 21.67 10.34
CA PRO A 394 -13.25 22.34 11.58
C PRO A 394 -13.09 23.86 11.35
N LEU A 395 -14.19 24.57 11.23
CA LEU A 395 -14.21 26.01 11.02
C LEU A 395 -14.17 26.74 12.36
N ASP A 396 -13.44 27.85 12.41
CA ASP A 396 -13.45 28.76 13.57
C ASP A 396 -14.79 29.52 13.66
N GLU A 397 -15.03 30.13 14.80
CA GLU A 397 -16.14 31.06 15.00
C GLU A 397 -16.08 32.21 13.98
N ASP A 398 -17.19 32.57 13.36
CA ASP A 398 -17.30 33.58 12.28
C ASP A 398 -16.54 33.23 10.96
N GLU A 399 -16.00 32.04 10.82
CA GLU A 399 -15.37 31.59 9.59
C GLU A 399 -16.42 31.00 8.62
N LYS A 400 -16.42 31.47 7.38
CA LYS A 400 -17.35 30.98 6.32
C LYS A 400 -16.53 30.52 5.13
N VAL A 401 -17.00 29.46 4.48
CA VAL A 401 -16.42 29.01 3.21
C VAL A 401 -16.87 29.97 2.10
N THR A 402 -15.92 30.49 1.33
CA THR A 402 -16.14 31.43 0.23
C THR A 402 -16.13 30.74 -1.12
N SER A 403 -15.29 29.71 -1.29
CA SER A 403 -15.12 29.01 -2.56
C SER A 403 -14.94 27.53 -2.34
N PHE A 404 -15.53 26.73 -3.23
CA PHE A 404 -15.41 25.29 -3.34
C PHE A 404 -14.75 24.96 -4.69
N LEU A 405 -13.52 24.45 -4.66
CA LEU A 405 -12.77 24.12 -5.85
C LEU A 405 -12.58 22.60 -5.94
N PRO A 406 -13.27 21.90 -6.85
CA PRO A 406 -12.99 20.49 -7.10
C PRO A 406 -11.60 20.33 -7.71
N VAL A 407 -10.87 19.31 -7.23
CA VAL A 407 -9.53 18.95 -7.70
C VAL A 407 -9.49 17.45 -7.92
N ASP A 408 -9.42 17.05 -9.19
CA ASP A 408 -9.26 15.66 -9.58
C ASP A 408 -7.79 15.23 -9.42
N GLU A 409 -6.87 16.10 -9.85
CA GLU A 409 -5.45 15.83 -9.82
C GLU A 409 -4.64 17.11 -9.52
N TYR A 410 -3.60 16.98 -8.70
CA TYR A 410 -2.68 18.09 -8.40
C TYR A 410 -1.58 18.18 -9.46
N LYS A 411 -1.91 18.78 -10.61
CA LYS A 411 -1.01 18.94 -11.76
C LYS A 411 -0.02 20.07 -11.56
N ASP A 412 1.22 19.83 -11.97
CA ASP A 412 2.22 20.90 -12.11
C ASP A 412 1.80 21.87 -13.21
N GLY A 413 2.19 23.13 -13.07
CA GLY A 413 1.79 24.19 -14.01
C GLY A 413 0.38 24.74 -13.76
N HIS A 414 -0.39 24.18 -12.84
CA HIS A 414 -1.67 24.71 -12.41
C HIS A 414 -1.53 25.51 -11.12
N TYR A 415 -2.36 26.54 -10.99
CA TYR A 415 -2.29 27.48 -9.88
C TYR A 415 -3.66 27.76 -9.30
N ILE A 416 -3.68 28.18 -8.04
CA ILE A 416 -4.84 28.79 -7.41
C ILE A 416 -4.59 30.30 -7.29
N ILE A 417 -5.47 31.08 -7.92
CA ILE A 417 -5.51 32.53 -7.76
C ILE A 417 -6.56 32.85 -6.71
N MET A 418 -6.20 33.70 -5.78
CA MET A 418 -7.01 34.16 -4.65
C MET A 418 -7.16 35.65 -4.73
N ALA A 419 -8.34 36.19 -4.41
CA ALA A 419 -8.58 37.61 -4.31
C ALA A 419 -9.19 37.99 -2.96
N THR A 420 -8.78 39.15 -2.44
CA THR A 420 -9.29 39.67 -1.16
C THR A 420 -10.21 40.88 -1.38
N LYS A 421 -11.02 41.16 -0.37
CA LYS A 421 -11.93 42.30 -0.34
C LYS A 421 -11.20 43.64 -0.57
N ASN A 422 -9.96 43.77 -0.11
CA ASN A 422 -9.14 44.98 -0.26
C ASN A 422 -8.35 45.04 -1.57
N GLY A 423 -8.64 44.11 -2.52
CA GLY A 423 -8.06 44.13 -3.87
C GLY A 423 -6.66 43.55 -3.97
N VAL A 424 -6.23 42.75 -3.01
CA VAL A 424 -5.02 41.95 -3.07
C VAL A 424 -5.29 40.68 -3.83
N VAL A 425 -4.35 40.25 -4.68
CA VAL A 425 -4.37 38.96 -5.39
C VAL A 425 -3.12 38.17 -5.08
N LYS A 426 -3.28 36.84 -5.10
CA LYS A 426 -2.18 35.92 -4.84
C LYS A 426 -2.30 34.70 -5.78
N LYS A 427 -1.19 34.25 -6.34
CA LYS A 427 -1.07 33.05 -7.14
C LYS A 427 -0.20 32.05 -6.42
N THR A 428 -0.69 30.82 -6.21
CA THR A 428 0.03 29.74 -5.53
C THR A 428 -0.11 28.47 -6.34
N ALA A 429 0.98 27.70 -6.48
CA ALA A 429 0.92 26.41 -7.19
C ALA A 429 -0.12 25.46 -6.58
N LEU A 430 -0.87 24.76 -7.42
CA LEU A 430 -1.91 23.83 -6.97
C LEU A 430 -1.30 22.69 -6.12
N THR A 431 -0.12 22.21 -6.50
CA THR A 431 0.64 21.15 -5.78
C THR A 431 1.01 21.55 -4.34
N ALA A 432 1.05 22.85 -4.02
CA ALA A 432 1.27 23.31 -2.65
C ALA A 432 0.13 22.93 -1.68
N PHE A 433 -1.02 22.54 -2.18
CA PHE A 433 -2.21 22.14 -1.42
C PHE A 433 -2.46 20.64 -1.39
N GLN A 434 -1.56 19.82 -1.95
CA GLN A 434 -1.69 18.37 -1.99
C GLN A 434 -1.67 17.71 -0.61
N LYS A 435 -0.84 18.22 0.30
CA LYS A 435 -0.71 17.66 1.65
C LYS A 435 -1.83 18.16 2.54
N LYS A 436 -2.67 17.23 3.01
CA LYS A 436 -3.81 17.51 3.91
C LYS A 436 -3.35 17.84 5.34
N TYR A 437 -4.07 18.76 5.98
CA TYR A 437 -3.92 19.10 7.38
C TYR A 437 -5.29 19.19 8.05
N ALA A 438 -5.52 18.40 9.08
CA ALA A 438 -6.82 18.32 9.76
C ALA A 438 -7.37 19.68 10.25
N PRO A 439 -6.58 20.57 10.91
CA PRO A 439 -7.06 21.87 11.34
C PRO A 439 -7.16 22.92 10.23
N GLY A 440 -6.97 22.51 8.97
CA GLY A 440 -6.86 23.43 7.85
C GLY A 440 -5.46 24.03 7.69
N LEU A 441 -5.22 24.64 6.56
CA LEU A 441 -3.93 25.19 6.19
C LEU A 441 -4.09 26.65 5.76
N ARG A 442 -3.19 27.50 6.19
CA ARG A 442 -3.19 28.90 5.74
C ARG A 442 -2.86 28.98 4.25
N ALA A 443 -3.76 29.52 3.47
CA ALA A 443 -3.63 29.70 2.02
C ALA A 443 -3.11 31.10 1.66
N ILE A 444 -3.50 32.12 2.43
CA ILE A 444 -3.08 33.52 2.28
C ILE A 444 -3.02 34.21 3.65
N ASN A 445 -2.05 35.10 3.83
CA ASN A 445 -2.04 36.04 4.98
C ASN A 445 -2.90 37.24 4.64
N LEU A 446 -3.93 37.47 5.44
CA LEU A 446 -4.82 38.62 5.31
C LEU A 446 -4.38 39.74 6.23
N ASP A 447 -4.56 40.97 5.79
CA ASP A 447 -4.41 42.17 6.65
C ASP A 447 -5.63 42.29 7.59
N GLU A 448 -5.49 43.07 8.64
CA GLU A 448 -6.58 43.29 9.59
C GLU A 448 -7.82 43.88 8.90
N GLY A 449 -8.97 43.26 9.10
CA GLY A 449 -10.23 43.64 8.46
C GLY A 449 -10.40 43.23 7.02
N ASP A 450 -9.40 42.60 6.38
CA ASP A 450 -9.51 42.05 5.05
C ASP A 450 -10.12 40.63 5.08
N LYS A 451 -10.72 40.20 3.99
CA LYS A 451 -11.34 38.86 3.83
C LYS A 451 -11.05 38.33 2.45
N LEU A 452 -10.83 37.03 2.38
CA LEU A 452 -10.82 36.32 1.10
C LEU A 452 -12.23 36.33 0.51
N ILE A 453 -12.38 36.73 -0.77
CA ILE A 453 -13.68 36.82 -1.46
C ILE A 453 -13.90 35.70 -2.47
N GLY A 454 -12.84 35.14 -3.03
CA GLY A 454 -12.93 34.08 -4.02
C GLY A 454 -11.60 33.47 -4.39
N THR A 455 -11.68 32.30 -4.98
CA THR A 455 -10.53 31.55 -5.50
C THR A 455 -10.91 30.87 -6.82
N ILE A 456 -9.96 30.76 -7.75
CA ILE A 456 -10.11 30.08 -9.04
C ILE A 456 -8.89 29.23 -9.35
N ILE A 457 -9.08 28.15 -10.09
CA ILE A 457 -7.99 27.32 -10.63
C ILE A 457 -7.65 27.81 -12.05
N THR A 458 -6.35 27.96 -12.31
CA THR A 458 -5.82 28.44 -13.58
C THR A 458 -4.66 27.57 -14.05
N ASP A 459 -4.32 27.65 -15.34
CA ASP A 459 -3.24 26.88 -15.99
C ASP A 459 -1.95 27.68 -16.27
N GLY A 460 -1.87 28.91 -15.74
CA GLY A 460 -0.70 29.77 -15.93
C GLY A 460 -0.87 30.83 -17.03
N ASN A 461 -1.85 30.67 -17.93
CA ASN A 461 -2.01 31.52 -19.12
C ASN A 461 -3.36 32.25 -19.18
N ASN A 462 -4.12 32.26 -18.10
CA ASN A 462 -5.45 32.84 -18.10
C ASN A 462 -5.43 34.36 -17.85
N GLU A 463 -6.50 35.00 -18.21
CA GLU A 463 -6.79 36.37 -17.79
C GLU A 463 -7.74 36.38 -16.59
N VAL A 464 -7.54 37.33 -15.71
CA VAL A 464 -8.36 37.52 -14.49
C VAL A 464 -9.01 38.89 -14.53
N CYS A 465 -10.30 38.92 -14.20
CA CYS A 465 -11.04 40.16 -14.02
C CYS A 465 -11.46 40.31 -12.56
N LEU A 466 -11.18 41.47 -11.94
CA LEU A 466 -11.66 41.88 -10.64
C LEU A 466 -12.68 42.98 -10.80
N ALA A 467 -13.79 42.90 -10.07
CA ALA A 467 -14.83 43.93 -10.06
C ALA A 467 -15.02 44.51 -8.66
N SER A 468 -15.20 45.85 -8.55
CA SER A 468 -15.40 46.56 -7.28
C SER A 468 -16.82 47.04 -7.10
N GLN A 469 -17.22 47.24 -5.83
CA GLN A 469 -18.56 47.71 -5.46
C GLN A 469 -18.89 49.10 -6.06
N SER A 470 -17.87 49.91 -6.34
CA SER A 470 -18.04 51.22 -6.99
C SER A 470 -18.29 51.11 -8.50
N GLY A 471 -18.45 49.91 -9.05
CA GLY A 471 -18.79 49.72 -10.45
C GLY A 471 -17.59 49.73 -11.41
N LYS A 472 -16.37 49.51 -10.92
CA LYS A 472 -15.15 49.40 -11.73
C LYS A 472 -14.73 47.93 -11.91
N ALA A 473 -14.09 47.63 -13.03
CA ALA A 473 -13.48 46.35 -13.29
C ALA A 473 -12.07 46.52 -13.88
N ILE A 474 -11.15 45.61 -13.52
CA ILE A 474 -9.80 45.55 -14.06
C ILE A 474 -9.56 44.14 -14.60
N ARG A 475 -9.08 44.04 -15.82
CA ARG A 475 -8.70 42.80 -16.50
C ARG A 475 -7.19 42.78 -16.72
N PHE A 476 -6.51 41.70 -16.29
CA PHE A 476 -5.06 41.55 -16.44
C PHE A 476 -4.69 40.07 -16.62
N LEU A 477 -3.50 39.86 -17.17
CA LEU A 477 -2.94 38.52 -17.34
C LEU A 477 -2.52 37.94 -15.98
N GLU A 478 -2.79 36.67 -15.73
CA GLU A 478 -2.34 35.99 -14.52
C GLU A 478 -0.81 35.91 -14.43
N SER A 479 -0.08 35.99 -15.54
CA SER A 479 1.37 36.08 -15.61
C SER A 479 1.93 37.33 -14.91
N ASP A 480 1.14 38.40 -14.79
CA ASP A 480 1.50 39.58 -14.03
C ASP A 480 1.56 39.30 -12.51
N VAL A 481 0.97 38.19 -12.06
CA VAL A 481 0.99 37.75 -10.67
C VAL A 481 2.00 36.61 -10.52
N ARG A 482 3.17 36.89 -9.94
CA ARG A 482 4.16 35.86 -9.67
C ARG A 482 3.62 34.77 -8.74
N ALA A 483 4.01 33.53 -8.96
CA ALA A 483 3.71 32.44 -8.04
C ALA A 483 4.40 32.65 -6.69
N MET A 484 3.69 32.44 -5.60
CA MET A 484 4.14 32.71 -4.24
C MET A 484 3.76 31.55 -3.28
N GLY A 485 4.56 31.38 -2.23
CA GLY A 485 4.28 30.40 -1.19
C GLY A 485 2.99 30.72 -0.40
N ARG A 486 2.42 29.73 0.27
CA ARG A 486 1.13 29.83 0.98
C ARG A 486 1.05 30.93 2.06
N SER A 487 2.13 31.16 2.81
CA SER A 487 2.17 32.08 3.94
C SER A 487 2.45 33.54 3.57
N THR A 488 2.31 33.93 2.29
CA THR A 488 2.49 35.33 1.85
C THR A 488 1.18 36.09 1.77
N ARG A 489 1.24 37.42 1.77
CA ARG A 489 0.09 38.33 1.65
C ARG A 489 -0.47 38.40 0.23
N GLY A 490 0.36 38.25 -0.77
CA GLY A 490 0.01 38.53 -2.16
C GLY A 490 0.49 39.91 -2.64
N VAL A 491 -0.07 40.35 -3.74
CA VAL A 491 0.27 41.63 -4.38
C VAL A 491 -1.00 42.40 -4.72
N ARG A 492 -0.90 43.71 -4.94
CA ARG A 492 -2.05 44.53 -5.34
C ARG A 492 -2.56 44.09 -6.72
N GLY A 493 -3.81 43.60 -6.77
CA GLY A 493 -4.53 43.27 -8.00
C GLY A 493 -5.29 44.45 -8.54
N MET A 494 -6.03 45.16 -7.69
CA MET A 494 -6.82 46.36 -8.02
C MET A 494 -6.56 47.45 -7.00
N ASN A 495 -6.44 48.69 -7.43
CA ASN A 495 -6.33 49.86 -6.59
C ASN A 495 -7.72 50.43 -6.32
N ILE A 496 -8.29 50.12 -5.18
CA ILE A 496 -9.65 50.54 -4.78
C ILE A 496 -9.60 51.79 -3.88
N ALA A 497 -10.66 52.58 -3.85
CA ALA A 497 -10.80 53.72 -2.97
C ALA A 497 -11.03 53.29 -1.50
N LYS A 498 -10.81 54.18 -0.54
CA LYS A 498 -10.85 53.90 0.91
C LYS A 498 -12.17 53.25 1.41
N ASN A 499 -13.28 53.53 0.74
CA ASN A 499 -14.62 53.00 1.09
C ASN A 499 -15.18 52.05 0.04
N ASP A 500 -14.33 51.50 -0.85
CA ASP A 500 -14.68 50.55 -1.87
C ASP A 500 -14.20 49.15 -1.47
N LYS A 501 -14.74 48.13 -2.10
CA LYS A 501 -14.31 46.75 -1.92
C LYS A 501 -14.41 45.98 -3.24
N VAL A 502 -13.50 45.04 -3.45
CA VAL A 502 -13.67 44.03 -4.52
C VAL A 502 -14.78 43.07 -4.12
N ILE A 503 -15.68 42.80 -5.05
CA ILE A 503 -16.86 41.95 -4.85
C ILE A 503 -16.81 40.66 -5.65
N SER A 504 -16.08 40.65 -6.76
CA SER A 504 -16.00 39.46 -7.64
C SER A 504 -14.63 39.28 -8.25
N MET A 505 -14.24 38.02 -8.45
CA MET A 505 -13.05 37.62 -9.20
C MET A 505 -13.47 36.55 -10.21
N ILE A 506 -13.12 36.75 -11.47
CA ILE A 506 -13.60 35.98 -12.60
C ILE A 506 -12.39 35.52 -13.42
N LYS A 507 -12.36 34.24 -13.83
CA LYS A 507 -11.49 33.73 -14.89
C LYS A 507 -12.13 34.10 -16.23
N VAL A 508 -11.43 34.88 -17.04
CA VAL A 508 -11.99 35.41 -18.28
C VAL A 508 -12.15 34.30 -19.32
N ILE A 509 -13.35 34.16 -19.86
CA ILE A 509 -13.71 33.35 -21.03
C ILE A 509 -13.95 34.33 -22.20
N PRO A 510 -13.21 34.27 -23.30
CA PRO A 510 -13.26 35.29 -24.35
C PRO A 510 -14.65 35.51 -24.98
N GLU A 511 -15.45 34.46 -25.13
CA GLU A 511 -16.79 34.49 -25.76
C GLU A 511 -17.90 34.96 -24.82
N ALA A 512 -17.62 34.99 -23.52
CA ALA A 512 -18.64 35.34 -22.54
C ALA A 512 -18.79 36.86 -22.37
N LYS A 513 -19.92 37.24 -21.81
CA LYS A 513 -20.23 38.63 -21.46
C LYS A 513 -20.16 38.83 -19.95
N LEU A 514 -19.76 40.02 -19.53
CA LEU A 514 -19.77 40.39 -18.11
C LEU A 514 -21.19 40.92 -17.77
N LEU A 515 -21.91 40.14 -16.98
CA LEU A 515 -23.14 40.59 -16.33
C LEU A 515 -22.80 41.42 -15.11
N THR A 516 -23.32 42.62 -15.01
CA THR A 516 -23.15 43.50 -13.83
C THR A 516 -24.53 43.85 -13.27
N LEU A 517 -24.69 43.78 -11.96
CA LEU A 517 -25.94 44.03 -11.24
C LEU A 517 -25.72 44.97 -10.06
N SER A 518 -26.73 45.81 -9.78
CA SER A 518 -26.67 46.79 -8.70
C SER A 518 -27.79 46.61 -7.67
N GLU A 519 -27.61 47.22 -6.48
CA GLU A 519 -28.50 47.10 -5.34
C GLU A 519 -29.98 47.35 -5.65
N ASN A 520 -30.29 48.32 -6.53
CA ASN A 520 -31.64 48.69 -6.86
C ASN A 520 -32.25 47.93 -8.07
N GLY A 521 -31.67 46.77 -8.43
CA GLY A 521 -32.19 45.88 -9.48
C GLY A 521 -31.89 46.33 -10.91
N TYR A 522 -30.91 47.18 -11.13
CA TYR A 522 -30.42 47.54 -12.47
C TYR A 522 -29.27 46.61 -12.85
N GLY A 523 -29.16 46.26 -14.12
CA GLY A 523 -28.10 45.43 -14.63
C GLY A 523 -27.93 45.52 -16.13
N LYS A 524 -26.88 44.92 -16.62
CA LYS A 524 -26.57 44.82 -18.04
C LYS A 524 -25.55 43.71 -18.29
N ARG A 525 -25.51 43.27 -19.56
CA ARG A 525 -24.40 42.47 -20.09
C ARG A 525 -23.48 43.37 -20.91
N THR A 526 -22.16 43.17 -20.82
CA THR A 526 -21.17 43.91 -21.61
C THR A 526 -20.16 42.92 -22.17
N ASN A 527 -19.81 43.05 -23.44
CA ASN A 527 -18.78 42.17 -24.04
C ASN A 527 -17.46 42.31 -23.28
N ILE A 528 -16.85 41.18 -22.96
CA ILE A 528 -15.60 41.20 -22.21
C ILE A 528 -14.46 41.91 -22.96
N SER A 529 -14.53 41.97 -24.29
CA SER A 529 -13.59 42.71 -25.16
C SER A 529 -13.59 44.23 -24.92
N GLU A 530 -14.69 44.83 -24.39
CA GLU A 530 -14.74 46.25 -24.03
C GLU A 530 -13.88 46.58 -22.81
N PHE A 531 -13.43 45.57 -22.04
CA PHE A 531 -12.52 45.73 -20.92
C PHE A 531 -11.10 45.46 -21.40
N SER A 532 -10.40 46.54 -21.78
CA SER A 532 -9.02 46.42 -22.26
C SER A 532 -8.11 45.81 -21.19
N GLY A 533 -7.22 44.90 -21.62
CA GLY A 533 -6.21 44.31 -20.74
C GLY A 533 -5.31 45.41 -20.16
N GLN A 534 -5.12 45.38 -18.83
CA GLN A 534 -4.29 46.32 -18.08
C GLN A 534 -3.24 45.57 -17.27
N LYS A 535 -2.24 46.25 -16.77
CA LYS A 535 -1.36 45.68 -15.75
C LYS A 535 -2.11 45.66 -14.40
N ARG A 536 -1.91 44.61 -13.57
CA ARG A 536 -2.46 44.54 -12.23
C ARG A 536 -2.15 45.77 -11.37
N GLY A 537 -2.99 46.09 -10.40
CA GLY A 537 -2.79 47.19 -9.47
C GLY A 537 -3.26 48.54 -10.00
N GLY A 538 -3.87 48.60 -11.19
CA GLY A 538 -4.56 49.77 -11.73
C GLY A 538 -5.89 50.05 -11.02
N LYS A 539 -6.52 51.22 -11.34
CA LYS A 539 -7.85 51.58 -10.82
C LYS A 539 -8.99 50.92 -11.59
N GLY A 540 -8.71 50.22 -12.68
CA GLY A 540 -9.68 49.64 -13.60
C GLY A 540 -10.49 50.68 -14.39
N VAL A 541 -11.41 50.18 -15.20
CA VAL A 541 -12.37 50.99 -16.01
C VAL A 541 -13.77 50.84 -15.46
N ILE A 542 -14.68 51.77 -15.83
CA ILE A 542 -16.07 51.70 -15.44
C ILE A 542 -16.71 50.50 -16.12
N ALA A 543 -17.28 49.59 -15.33
CA ALA A 543 -18.05 48.43 -15.76
C ALA A 543 -19.55 48.72 -15.63
N LEU A 544 -19.94 49.39 -14.54
CA LEU A 544 -21.30 49.89 -14.32
C LEU A 544 -21.20 51.29 -13.73
N ASN A 545 -21.86 52.26 -14.32
CA ASN A 545 -21.91 53.62 -13.78
C ASN A 545 -22.87 53.66 -12.58
N THR A 546 -22.36 53.67 -11.37
CA THR A 546 -23.13 53.69 -10.12
C THR A 546 -23.59 55.07 -9.77
N SER A 547 -24.86 55.21 -9.35
CA SER A 547 -25.49 56.47 -8.94
C SER A 547 -26.55 56.20 -7.85
N THR A 548 -27.14 57.23 -7.28
CA THR A 548 -28.26 57.08 -6.32
C THR A 548 -29.45 56.30 -6.90
N ARG A 549 -29.65 56.37 -8.22
CA ARG A 549 -30.74 55.65 -8.94
C ARG A 549 -30.57 54.14 -8.90
N ASN A 550 -29.42 53.64 -9.28
CA ASN A 550 -29.18 52.21 -9.40
C ASN A 550 -28.47 51.59 -8.20
N GLY A 551 -27.90 52.39 -7.30
CA GLY A 551 -27.15 51.90 -6.15
C GLY A 551 -25.74 51.39 -6.49
N LYS A 552 -25.08 50.76 -5.54
CA LYS A 552 -23.75 50.16 -5.72
C LYS A 552 -23.85 48.85 -6.50
N MET A 553 -22.74 48.45 -7.14
CA MET A 553 -22.63 47.15 -7.80
C MET A 553 -22.52 46.05 -6.73
N VAL A 554 -23.35 44.99 -6.86
CA VAL A 554 -23.45 43.88 -5.92
C VAL A 554 -22.92 42.58 -6.50
N ALA A 555 -23.04 42.40 -7.80
CA ALA A 555 -22.57 41.21 -8.49
C ALA A 555 -21.92 41.53 -9.84
N ALA A 556 -20.88 40.83 -10.18
CA ALA A 556 -20.30 40.79 -11.52
C ALA A 556 -19.98 39.33 -11.83
N GLU A 557 -20.65 38.76 -12.80
CA GLU A 557 -20.55 37.35 -13.20
C GLU A 557 -20.35 37.26 -14.71
N GLN A 558 -19.68 36.21 -15.12
CA GLN A 558 -19.48 35.94 -16.54
C GLN A 558 -20.54 34.95 -17.02
N VAL A 559 -21.25 35.32 -18.06
CA VAL A 559 -22.41 34.59 -18.59
C VAL A 559 -22.30 34.39 -20.10
N LEU A 560 -22.80 33.28 -20.57
CA LEU A 560 -22.98 32.97 -21.99
C LEU A 560 -24.46 33.20 -22.40
N ASP A 561 -24.69 33.32 -23.67
CA ASP A 561 -26.07 33.35 -24.20
C ASP A 561 -26.72 31.98 -23.94
N GLY A 562 -27.98 31.96 -23.49
CA GLY A 562 -28.67 30.76 -23.05
C GLY A 562 -28.58 30.48 -21.55
N ASP A 563 -27.60 31.03 -20.83
CA ASP A 563 -27.49 30.87 -19.38
C ASP A 563 -28.69 31.50 -18.64
N GLU A 564 -28.89 31.07 -17.42
CA GLU A 564 -29.84 31.68 -16.50
C GLU A 564 -29.12 32.27 -15.28
N VAL A 565 -29.74 33.26 -14.66
CA VAL A 565 -29.22 33.90 -13.46
C VAL A 565 -30.27 33.94 -12.37
N MET A 566 -29.89 33.59 -11.16
CA MET A 566 -30.66 33.77 -9.95
C MET A 566 -30.28 35.09 -9.29
N LEU A 567 -31.21 36.00 -9.17
CA LEU A 567 -31.07 37.27 -8.49
C LEU A 567 -31.58 37.13 -7.06
N ILE A 568 -30.82 37.63 -6.09
CA ILE A 568 -31.04 37.39 -4.66
C ILE A 568 -31.23 38.73 -3.95
N GLY A 569 -32.39 38.89 -3.30
CA GLY A 569 -32.70 40.05 -2.46
C GLY A 569 -32.31 39.86 -1.00
N ASN A 570 -32.05 40.97 -0.27
CA ASN A 570 -31.71 40.97 1.14
C ASN A 570 -32.84 40.47 2.08
N LYS A 571 -34.08 40.35 1.60
CA LYS A 571 -35.22 39.78 2.32
C LYS A 571 -35.53 38.32 1.93
N GLY A 572 -34.58 37.64 1.24
CA GLY A 572 -34.71 36.24 0.82
C GLY A 572 -35.50 36.06 -0.48
N THR A 573 -35.92 37.13 -1.16
CA THR A 573 -36.55 37.06 -2.46
C THR A 573 -35.56 36.56 -3.51
N MET A 574 -36.00 35.57 -4.30
CA MET A 574 -35.19 34.99 -5.38
C MET A 574 -35.97 35.11 -6.71
N ILE A 575 -35.30 35.58 -7.74
CA ILE A 575 -35.87 35.72 -9.07
C ILE A 575 -34.95 35.04 -10.07
N ARG A 576 -35.43 34.05 -10.79
CA ARG A 576 -34.73 33.38 -11.88
C ARG A 576 -35.07 34.09 -13.20
N THR A 577 -34.04 34.48 -13.93
CA THR A 577 -34.18 35.23 -15.17
C THR A 577 -33.25 34.65 -16.23
N LYS A 578 -33.70 34.48 -17.47
CA LYS A 578 -32.84 34.14 -18.59
C LYS A 578 -31.89 35.31 -18.89
N VAL A 579 -30.61 34.98 -19.04
CA VAL A 579 -29.59 35.98 -19.32
C VAL A 579 -29.89 36.76 -20.59
N ASP A 580 -30.54 36.14 -21.59
CA ASP A 580 -30.88 36.76 -22.86
C ASP A 580 -31.92 37.90 -22.73
N GLN A 581 -32.67 37.93 -21.66
CA GLN A 581 -33.59 39.03 -21.36
C GLN A 581 -32.88 40.28 -20.83
N ILE A 582 -31.60 40.19 -20.50
CA ILE A 582 -30.79 41.31 -20.00
C ILE A 582 -30.04 41.93 -21.17
N SER A 583 -30.25 43.21 -21.41
CA SER A 583 -29.67 43.91 -22.55
C SER A 583 -28.15 43.91 -22.58
N VAL A 584 -27.56 43.72 -23.76
CA VAL A 584 -26.13 43.91 -24.02
C VAL A 584 -25.88 45.38 -24.30
N ILE A 585 -25.14 46.06 -23.43
CA ILE A 585 -24.94 47.52 -23.47
C ILE A 585 -23.47 47.81 -23.11
N GLY A 586 -22.94 48.91 -23.68
CA GLY A 586 -21.59 49.37 -23.44
C GLY A 586 -21.25 49.61 -21.95
N ARG A 587 -19.97 49.48 -21.59
CA ARG A 587 -19.50 49.45 -20.19
C ARG A 587 -19.83 50.71 -19.38
N ASN A 588 -19.83 51.91 -19.97
CA ASN A 588 -20.04 53.18 -19.25
C ASN A 588 -21.53 53.60 -19.22
N THR A 589 -22.38 52.75 -18.74
CA THR A 589 -23.82 53.02 -18.59
C THR A 589 -24.31 52.55 -17.23
N GLN A 590 -25.53 53.01 -16.83
CA GLN A 590 -26.17 52.62 -15.56
C GLN A 590 -26.89 51.26 -15.63
N GLY A 591 -26.96 50.65 -16.81
CA GLY A 591 -27.78 49.46 -17.06
C GLY A 591 -29.26 49.73 -17.21
N VAL A 592 -30.04 48.67 -17.43
CA VAL A 592 -31.49 48.67 -17.51
C VAL A 592 -32.08 48.06 -16.22
N LYS A 593 -33.33 48.29 -15.95
CA LYS A 593 -34.01 47.66 -14.82
C LYS A 593 -34.26 46.19 -15.17
N VAL A 594 -33.60 45.29 -14.45
CA VAL A 594 -33.73 43.84 -14.63
C VAL A 594 -34.80 43.28 -13.70
N VAL A 595 -34.89 43.81 -12.50
CA VAL A 595 -35.90 43.39 -11.52
C VAL A 595 -36.43 44.59 -10.76
N SER A 596 -37.74 44.57 -10.45
CA SER A 596 -38.39 45.54 -9.55
C SER A 596 -38.30 45.00 -8.14
N THR A 597 -37.49 45.64 -7.30
CA THR A 597 -37.40 45.33 -5.87
C THR A 597 -38.58 45.91 -5.12
N ARG A 598 -39.07 45.24 -4.07
CA ARG A 598 -40.11 45.76 -3.19
C ARG A 598 -39.56 46.92 -2.37
N GLU A 599 -40.45 47.65 -1.72
CA GLU A 599 -40.05 48.80 -0.88
C GLU A 599 -39.03 48.35 0.21
N ALA A 600 -37.90 49.04 0.30
CA ALA A 600 -36.76 48.72 1.18
C ALA A 600 -36.09 47.32 0.93
N GLU A 601 -36.27 46.73 -0.25
CA GLU A 601 -35.57 45.55 -0.66
C GLU A 601 -34.44 45.91 -1.65
N MET A 602 -33.26 45.29 -1.46
CA MET A 602 -32.10 45.48 -2.33
C MET A 602 -31.57 44.15 -2.79
N LEU A 603 -31.04 44.08 -4.00
CA LEU A 603 -30.23 42.92 -4.41
C LEU A 603 -28.92 42.86 -3.61
N VAL A 604 -28.52 41.65 -3.24
CA VAL A 604 -27.30 41.40 -2.48
C VAL A 604 -26.33 40.50 -3.23
N ASP A 605 -26.82 39.65 -4.12
CA ASP A 605 -25.97 38.71 -4.88
C ASP A 605 -26.67 38.25 -6.17
N ALA A 606 -25.94 37.64 -7.07
CA ALA A 606 -26.44 36.92 -8.22
C ALA A 606 -25.58 35.72 -8.54
N VAL A 607 -26.19 34.62 -8.96
CA VAL A 607 -25.52 33.38 -9.30
C VAL A 607 -25.91 32.93 -10.69
N GLY A 608 -24.99 32.79 -11.59
CA GLY A 608 -25.19 32.24 -12.93
C GLY A 608 -25.34 30.71 -12.91
N PHE A 609 -26.27 30.19 -13.70
CA PHE A 609 -26.44 28.75 -13.94
C PHE A 609 -26.24 28.46 -15.42
N LYS A 610 -25.49 27.43 -15.74
CA LYS A 610 -25.39 26.93 -17.10
C LYS A 610 -26.61 26.04 -17.40
N GLU A 611 -27.18 26.19 -18.58
CA GLU A 611 -28.31 25.37 -19.05
C GLU A 611 -27.94 23.88 -19.30
N SER A 612 -26.69 23.49 -19.10
CA SER A 612 -26.13 22.22 -19.53
C SER A 612 -26.48 20.98 -18.68
N LEU A 613 -27.63 20.96 -18.01
CA LEU A 613 -28.15 19.72 -17.39
C LEU A 613 -29.35 19.13 -18.16
N ASP A 614 -29.71 19.70 -19.33
CA ASP A 614 -30.93 19.28 -20.07
C ASP A 614 -30.69 18.75 -21.50
N GLU A 615 -29.42 18.67 -21.99
CA GLU A 615 -29.13 18.09 -23.31
C GLU A 615 -27.93 17.15 -23.24
N GLU A 616 -28.19 15.86 -23.02
CA GLU A 616 -27.63 14.70 -23.74
C GLU A 616 -28.32 13.40 -23.29
#